data_b03b0e545c9014d516fce9522befaacd
#
_entry.id   b03b0e545c9014d516fce9522befaacd
#
_cell.length_a   1.000
_cell.length_b   1.000
_cell.length_c   1.000
_cell.angle_alpha   90.00
_cell.angle_beta   90.00
_cell.angle_gamma   90.00
#
_symmetry.space_group_name_H-M   'P 1'
#
loop_
_entity.id
_entity.type
_entity.pdbx_description
1 polymer ?
#
loop_
_entity_poly.entity_id
_entity_poly.type
_entity_poly.pdbx_seq_one_letter_code
_entity_poly.pdbx_strand_id
1 'polypeptide(L)'
;TAIAQIARRAGVSTGIISHYFKDKNGLLEATMRDVTRQLREAVLSRLQPLRDAPAEERLRAIVDGNFDETQVHTAVMKAWLDFWSSSMHQPQLNRLERVSSRRLYSTLVVEFRRELPLEKARLAAHGLAALIDGLWLRAALSGKPFSPVIARTLTTQFIRQQLAGEHE
;
A
#
# COMPACT_ATOMS: atom_id res chain seq x y z
N THR A 1 -3.85 6.60 28.42
CA THR A 1 -3.19 7.10 27.20
C THR A 1 -2.83 5.94 26.28
N ALA A 2 -2.86 6.13 24.96
CA ALA A 2 -2.58 5.09 23.96
C ALA A 2 -1.22 4.41 24.15
N ILE A 3 -0.19 5.18 24.53
CA ILE A 3 1.17 4.67 24.80
C ILE A 3 1.18 3.67 25.98
N ALA A 4 0.43 3.93 27.05
CA ALA A 4 0.36 3.02 28.18
C ALA A 4 -0.29 1.68 27.82
N GLN A 5 -1.27 1.67 26.93
CA GLN A 5 -1.88 0.43 26.43
C GLN A 5 -0.93 -0.37 25.54
N ILE A 6 -0.18 0.32 24.68
CA ILE A 6 0.85 -0.30 23.82
C ILE A 6 1.97 -0.91 24.68
N ALA A 7 2.49 -0.16 25.65
CA ALA A 7 3.52 -0.62 26.57
C ALA A 7 3.08 -1.90 27.31
N ARG A 8 1.85 -1.91 27.84
CA ARG A 8 1.29 -3.07 28.53
C ARG A 8 1.15 -4.30 27.62
N ARG A 9 0.71 -4.11 26.36
CA ARG A 9 0.61 -5.21 25.39
C ARG A 9 1.97 -5.75 24.94
N ALA A 10 2.96 -4.88 24.86
CA ALA A 10 4.32 -5.24 24.49
C ALA A 10 5.16 -5.79 25.65
N GLY A 11 4.63 -5.77 26.89
CA GLY A 11 5.35 -6.22 28.08
C GLY A 11 6.54 -5.33 28.46
N VAL A 12 6.51 -4.05 28.07
CA VAL A 12 7.57 -3.08 28.35
C VAL A 12 7.03 -1.89 29.15
N SER A 13 7.93 -1.12 29.77
CA SER A 13 7.53 0.09 30.49
C SER A 13 7.19 1.23 29.51
N THR A 14 6.28 2.12 29.93
CA THR A 14 5.98 3.34 29.16
C THR A 14 7.20 4.21 28.95
N GLY A 15 8.14 4.21 29.89
CA GLY A 15 9.41 4.92 29.78
C GLY A 15 10.29 4.43 28.64
N ILE A 16 10.33 3.11 28.40
CA ILE A 16 11.06 2.53 27.27
C ILE A 16 10.47 3.03 25.94
N ILE A 17 9.15 2.97 25.78
CA ILE A 17 8.51 3.45 24.54
C ILE A 17 8.75 4.94 24.35
N SER A 18 8.61 5.76 25.39
CA SER A 18 8.84 7.21 25.30
C SER A 18 10.31 7.55 25.00
N HIS A 19 11.25 6.74 25.47
CA HIS A 19 12.67 6.92 25.20
C HIS A 19 13.01 6.70 23.72
N TYR A 20 12.43 5.65 23.09
CA TYR A 20 12.73 5.31 21.71
C TYR A 20 11.87 6.08 20.68
N PHE A 21 10.64 6.43 21.00
CA PHE A 21 9.66 6.95 20.02
C PHE A 21 9.16 8.36 20.33
N LYS A 22 9.70 9.02 21.35
CA LYS A 22 9.33 10.37 21.80
C LYS A 22 7.85 10.51 22.16
N ASP A 23 6.95 10.17 21.20
CA ASP A 23 5.50 10.27 21.34
C ASP A 23 4.75 9.24 20.45
N LYS A 24 3.42 9.30 20.42
CA LYS A 24 2.56 8.44 19.60
C LYS A 24 2.87 8.57 18.10
N ASN A 25 3.20 9.77 17.63
CA ASN A 25 3.47 10.02 16.20
C ASN A 25 4.81 9.41 15.78
N GLY A 26 5.84 9.49 16.63
CA GLY A 26 7.12 8.82 16.40
C GLY A 26 6.98 7.29 16.35
N LEU A 27 6.14 6.71 17.22
CA LEU A 27 5.84 5.28 17.17
C LEU A 27 5.08 4.91 15.89
N LEU A 28 4.10 5.71 15.48
CA LEU A 28 3.36 5.49 14.24
C LEU A 28 4.28 5.61 13.02
N GLU A 29 5.16 6.61 12.99
CA GLU A 29 6.16 6.78 11.92
C GLU A 29 7.07 5.55 11.81
N ALA A 30 7.63 5.07 12.91
CA ALA A 30 8.49 3.88 12.94
C ALA A 30 7.73 2.62 12.46
N THR A 31 6.51 2.44 12.93
CA THR A 31 5.63 1.34 12.49
C THR A 31 5.38 1.40 10.99
N MET A 32 5.03 2.57 10.46
CA MET A 32 4.73 2.72 9.04
C MET A 32 5.95 2.61 8.14
N ARG A 33 7.14 2.99 8.63
CA ARG A 33 8.39 2.70 7.92
C ARG A 33 8.64 1.20 7.77
N ASP A 34 8.34 0.42 8.79
CA ASP A 34 8.46 -1.04 8.73
C ASP A 34 7.39 -1.65 7.81
N VAL A 35 6.14 -1.25 7.94
CA VAL A 35 5.02 -1.70 7.08
C VAL A 35 5.30 -1.38 5.61
N THR A 36 5.75 -0.17 5.28
CA THR A 36 6.07 0.20 3.89
C THR A 36 7.32 -0.52 3.36
N ARG A 37 8.27 -0.89 4.23
CA ARG A 37 9.40 -1.75 3.86
C ARG A 37 8.92 -3.16 3.51
N GLN A 38 8.08 -3.77 4.34
CA GLN A 38 7.50 -5.10 4.08
C GLN A 38 6.68 -5.10 2.79
N LEU A 39 5.86 -4.06 2.54
CA LEU A 39 5.12 -3.87 1.31
C LEU A 39 6.05 -3.87 0.09
N ARG A 40 7.13 -3.09 0.16
CA ARG A 40 8.13 -3.04 -0.92
C ARG A 40 8.77 -4.40 -1.17
N GLU A 41 9.15 -5.10 -0.13
CA GLU A 41 9.73 -6.45 -0.22
C GLU A 41 8.74 -7.44 -0.85
N ALA A 42 7.47 -7.41 -0.45
CA ALA A 42 6.42 -8.24 -1.01
C ALA A 42 6.18 -7.98 -2.50
N VAL A 43 6.25 -6.73 -2.95
CA VAL A 43 6.13 -6.37 -4.38
C VAL A 43 7.38 -6.80 -5.14
N LEU A 44 8.58 -6.49 -4.64
CA LEU A 44 9.82 -6.79 -5.35
C LEU A 44 10.06 -8.30 -5.50
N SER A 45 9.77 -9.09 -4.47
CA SER A 45 9.92 -10.55 -4.53
C SER A 45 9.03 -11.18 -5.61
N ARG A 46 7.85 -10.61 -5.85
CA ARG A 46 6.93 -11.05 -6.91
C ARG A 46 7.32 -10.57 -8.29
N LEU A 47 7.93 -9.39 -8.39
CA LEU A 47 8.38 -8.84 -9.68
C LEU A 47 9.69 -9.45 -10.18
N GLN A 48 10.56 -9.89 -9.28
CA GLN A 48 11.88 -10.42 -9.63
C GLN A 48 11.83 -11.59 -10.64
N PRO A 49 10.99 -12.64 -10.45
CA PRO A 49 10.90 -13.75 -11.40
C PRO A 49 10.20 -13.37 -12.72
N LEU A 50 9.52 -12.23 -12.77
CA LEU A 50 8.71 -11.77 -13.90
C LEU A 50 9.41 -10.73 -14.76
N ARG A 51 10.76 -10.70 -14.78
CA ARG A 51 11.51 -9.63 -15.50
C ARG A 51 11.07 -9.47 -16.94
N ASP A 52 10.90 -10.57 -17.66
CA ASP A 52 10.56 -10.61 -19.09
C ASP A 52 9.06 -10.92 -19.35
N ALA A 53 8.25 -10.97 -18.29
CA ALA A 53 6.83 -11.24 -18.43
C ALA A 53 6.07 -10.03 -19.02
N PRO A 54 4.88 -10.25 -19.62
CA PRO A 54 4.00 -9.19 -20.10
C PRO A 54 3.62 -8.20 -19.00
N ALA A 55 3.26 -6.96 -19.40
CA ALA A 55 2.86 -5.92 -18.45
C ALA A 55 1.69 -6.36 -17.56
N GLU A 56 0.70 -7.08 -18.09
CA GLU A 56 -0.43 -7.59 -17.29
C GLU A 56 0.04 -8.43 -16.10
N GLU A 57 0.94 -9.40 -16.31
CA GLU A 57 1.42 -10.27 -15.24
C GLU A 57 2.20 -9.49 -14.19
N ARG A 58 3.02 -8.54 -14.61
CA ARG A 58 3.81 -7.69 -13.72
C ARG A 58 2.93 -6.75 -12.91
N LEU A 59 1.93 -6.12 -13.52
CA LEU A 59 0.94 -5.29 -12.83
C LEU A 59 0.14 -6.10 -11.79
N ARG A 60 -0.26 -7.32 -12.14
CA ARG A 60 -0.92 -8.24 -11.19
C ARG A 60 -0.01 -8.59 -10.02
N ALA A 61 1.28 -8.83 -10.25
CA ALA A 61 2.24 -9.08 -9.19
C ALA A 61 2.38 -7.89 -8.22
N ILE A 62 2.32 -6.66 -8.73
CA ILE A 62 2.30 -5.45 -7.87
C ILE A 62 1.03 -5.42 -7.02
N VAL A 63 -0.13 -5.69 -7.61
CA VAL A 63 -1.40 -5.77 -6.89
C VAL A 63 -1.35 -6.83 -5.79
N ASP A 64 -0.87 -8.04 -6.12
CA ASP A 64 -0.74 -9.14 -5.16
C ASP A 64 0.23 -8.81 -4.01
N GLY A 65 1.27 -8.02 -4.27
CA GLY A 65 2.16 -7.50 -3.24
C GLY A 65 1.49 -6.49 -2.32
N ASN A 66 0.62 -5.64 -2.87
CA ASN A 66 -0.16 -4.68 -2.07
C ASN A 66 -1.23 -5.35 -1.20
N PHE A 67 -1.73 -6.51 -1.62
CA PHE A 67 -2.69 -7.32 -0.85
C PHE A 67 -2.06 -8.56 -0.21
N ASP A 68 -0.76 -8.53 0.02
CA ASP A 68 -0.07 -9.57 0.79
C ASP A 68 -0.65 -9.74 2.19
N GLU A 69 -0.59 -10.94 2.75
CA GLU A 69 -1.12 -11.23 4.09
C GLU A 69 -0.55 -10.29 5.16
N THR A 70 0.72 -9.89 5.02
CA THR A 70 1.37 -8.93 5.92
C THR A 70 0.72 -7.55 5.87
N GLN A 71 0.07 -7.19 4.76
CA GLN A 71 -0.57 -5.89 4.56
C GLN A 71 -2.07 -5.89 4.94
N VAL A 72 -2.76 -7.00 4.74
CA VAL A 72 -4.21 -7.09 4.98
C VAL A 72 -4.58 -7.58 6.38
N HIS A 73 -3.61 -7.76 7.24
CA HIS A 73 -3.85 -8.09 8.66
C HIS A 73 -4.52 -6.90 9.36
N THR A 74 -5.54 -7.19 10.19
CA THR A 74 -6.39 -6.16 10.84
C THR A 74 -5.60 -5.08 11.58
N ALA A 75 -4.50 -5.44 12.27
CA ALA A 75 -3.67 -4.47 12.97
C ALA A 75 -2.94 -3.52 12.02
N VAL A 76 -2.44 -4.04 10.89
CA VAL A 76 -1.78 -3.25 9.84
C VAL A 76 -2.79 -2.34 9.15
N MET A 77 -4.00 -2.85 8.88
CA MET A 77 -5.07 -2.06 8.30
C MET A 77 -5.47 -0.88 9.19
N LYS A 78 -5.56 -1.08 10.50
CA LYS A 78 -5.79 0.03 11.44
C LYS A 78 -4.64 1.03 11.49
N ALA A 79 -3.40 0.55 11.43
CA ALA A 79 -2.23 1.42 11.39
C ALA A 79 -2.23 2.31 10.13
N TRP A 80 -2.62 1.78 8.96
CA TRP A 80 -2.78 2.56 7.74
C TRP A 80 -3.85 3.66 7.88
N LEU A 81 -5.02 3.36 8.47
CA LEU A 81 -6.07 4.35 8.69
C LEU A 81 -5.60 5.49 9.61
N ASP A 82 -4.96 5.14 10.73
CA ASP A 82 -4.38 6.12 11.66
C ASP A 82 -3.29 6.96 10.97
N PHE A 83 -2.48 6.33 10.13
CA PHE A 83 -1.42 6.97 9.39
C PHE A 83 -1.96 7.99 8.36
N TRP A 84 -2.93 7.61 7.53
CA TRP A 84 -3.53 8.53 6.57
C TRP A 84 -4.21 9.71 7.24
N SER A 85 -4.97 9.47 8.30
CA SER A 85 -5.59 10.54 9.08
C SER A 85 -4.54 11.47 9.69
N SER A 86 -3.49 10.92 10.29
CA SER A 86 -2.44 11.71 10.95
C SER A 86 -1.55 12.44 9.95
N SER A 87 -1.32 11.88 8.74
CA SER A 87 -0.49 12.48 7.70
C SER A 87 -1.04 13.82 7.20
N MET A 88 -2.35 14.05 7.30
CA MET A 88 -2.97 15.32 6.95
C MET A 88 -2.55 16.48 7.86
N HIS A 89 -2.06 16.18 9.07
CA HIS A 89 -1.76 17.19 10.09
C HIS A 89 -0.31 17.14 10.60
N GLN A 90 0.44 16.07 10.27
CA GLN A 90 1.80 15.83 10.76
C GLN A 90 2.80 15.82 9.60
N PRO A 91 3.72 16.82 9.50
CA PRO A 91 4.61 16.95 8.35
C PRO A 91 5.50 15.73 8.08
N GLN A 92 5.99 15.04 9.13
CA GLN A 92 6.84 13.85 8.98
C GLN A 92 6.05 12.68 8.39
N LEU A 93 4.82 12.46 8.86
CA LEU A 93 3.94 11.42 8.36
C LEU A 93 3.46 11.75 6.93
N ASN A 94 3.18 13.02 6.64
CA ASN A 94 2.83 13.47 5.29
C ASN A 94 3.97 13.21 4.31
N ARG A 95 5.22 13.48 4.72
CA ARG A 95 6.39 13.17 3.87
C ARG A 95 6.50 11.67 3.58
N LEU A 96 6.30 10.82 4.59
CA LEU A 96 6.37 9.37 4.44
C LEU A 96 5.25 8.86 3.51
N GLU A 97 4.03 9.38 3.68
CA GLU A 97 2.88 9.08 2.83
C GLU A 97 3.17 9.44 1.37
N ARG A 98 3.60 10.67 1.11
CA ARG A 98 3.94 11.14 -0.26
C ARG A 98 5.02 10.27 -0.92
N VAL A 99 6.01 9.80 -0.17
CA VAL A 99 7.05 8.90 -0.70
C VAL A 99 6.44 7.53 -1.04
N SER A 100 5.57 7.00 -0.19
CA SER A 100 4.90 5.71 -0.42
C SER A 100 3.99 5.76 -1.64
N SER A 101 3.10 6.75 -1.71
CA SER A 101 2.18 6.96 -2.84
C SER A 101 2.93 7.19 -4.16
N ARG A 102 4.00 7.99 -4.14
CA ARG A 102 4.82 8.22 -5.34
C ARG A 102 5.51 6.93 -5.82
N ARG A 103 5.95 6.07 -4.91
CA ARG A 103 6.56 4.78 -5.28
C ARG A 103 5.55 3.87 -5.97
N LEU A 104 4.37 3.68 -5.39
CA LEU A 104 3.32 2.89 -6.03
C LEU A 104 3.01 3.44 -7.42
N TYR A 105 2.70 4.71 -7.51
CA TYR A 105 2.38 5.37 -8.77
C TYR A 105 3.48 5.20 -9.83
N SER A 106 4.74 5.52 -9.49
CA SER A 106 5.84 5.43 -10.44
C SER A 106 6.11 3.98 -10.89
N THR A 107 5.98 3.01 -9.99
CA THR A 107 6.11 1.59 -10.34
C THR A 107 5.03 1.18 -11.33
N LEU A 108 3.78 1.57 -11.09
CA LEU A 108 2.67 1.29 -12.02
C LEU A 108 2.87 1.96 -13.38
N VAL A 109 3.32 3.23 -13.41
CA VAL A 109 3.62 3.93 -14.67
C VAL A 109 4.67 3.17 -15.48
N VAL A 110 5.75 2.72 -14.85
CA VAL A 110 6.81 1.96 -15.53
C VAL A 110 6.25 0.70 -16.19
N GLU A 111 5.40 -0.04 -15.52
CA GLU A 111 4.84 -1.27 -16.07
C GLU A 111 3.80 -0.99 -17.18
N PHE A 112 2.91 -0.03 -17.00
CA PHE A 112 1.98 0.36 -18.06
C PHE A 112 2.69 0.93 -19.29
N ARG A 113 3.82 1.60 -19.11
CA ARG A 113 4.64 2.15 -20.21
C ARG A 113 5.23 1.08 -21.13
N ARG A 114 5.26 -0.17 -20.71
CA ARG A 114 5.75 -1.27 -21.59
C ARG A 114 4.84 -1.49 -22.78
N GLU A 115 3.54 -1.13 -22.67
CA GLU A 115 2.54 -1.38 -23.71
C GLU A 115 1.73 -0.11 -24.07
N LEU A 116 1.75 0.94 -23.25
CA LEU A 116 0.97 2.16 -23.45
C LEU A 116 1.84 3.39 -23.69
N PRO A 117 1.36 4.39 -24.45
CA PRO A 117 1.92 5.73 -24.49
C PRO A 117 1.95 6.37 -23.09
N LEU A 118 2.89 7.31 -22.86
CA LEU A 118 3.13 7.88 -21.54
C LEU A 118 1.88 8.45 -20.86
N GLU A 119 1.08 9.21 -21.59
CA GLU A 119 -0.12 9.85 -21.00
C GLU A 119 -1.19 8.80 -20.62
N LYS A 120 -1.43 7.80 -21.44
CA LYS A 120 -2.32 6.68 -21.12
C LYS A 120 -1.79 5.87 -19.94
N ALA A 121 -0.48 5.59 -19.89
CA ALA A 121 0.15 4.88 -18.77
C ALA A 121 0.01 5.65 -17.46
N ARG A 122 0.12 6.98 -17.47
CA ARG A 122 -0.08 7.83 -16.29
C ARG A 122 -1.52 7.75 -15.77
N LEU A 123 -2.50 7.86 -16.67
CA LEU A 123 -3.92 7.77 -16.31
C LEU A 123 -4.26 6.38 -15.76
N ALA A 124 -3.82 5.32 -16.42
CA ALA A 124 -4.00 3.94 -15.96
C ALA A 124 -3.36 3.69 -14.60
N ALA A 125 -2.15 4.23 -14.36
CA ALA A 125 -1.47 4.12 -13.08
C ALA A 125 -2.21 4.85 -11.96
N HIS A 126 -2.75 6.06 -12.22
CA HIS A 126 -3.62 6.75 -11.26
C HIS A 126 -4.87 5.95 -10.93
N GLY A 127 -5.55 5.43 -11.96
CA GLY A 127 -6.75 4.62 -11.78
C GLY A 127 -6.50 3.35 -10.97
N LEU A 128 -5.42 2.61 -11.28
CA LEU A 128 -5.08 1.38 -10.57
C LEU A 128 -4.66 1.67 -9.12
N ALA A 129 -3.87 2.72 -8.87
CA ALA A 129 -3.52 3.12 -7.51
C ALA A 129 -4.76 3.48 -6.69
N ALA A 130 -5.67 4.30 -7.25
CA ALA A 130 -6.93 4.65 -6.59
C ALA A 130 -7.83 3.41 -6.33
N LEU A 131 -7.84 2.45 -7.24
CA LEU A 131 -8.59 1.19 -7.07
C LEU A 131 -8.00 0.34 -5.94
N ILE A 132 -6.68 0.20 -5.86
CA ILE A 132 -5.99 -0.49 -4.77
C ILE A 132 -6.33 0.16 -3.43
N ASP A 133 -6.16 1.48 -3.31
CA ASP A 133 -6.44 2.23 -2.09
C ASP A 133 -7.92 2.14 -1.69
N GLY A 134 -8.83 2.25 -2.66
CA GLY A 134 -10.26 2.15 -2.44
C GLY A 134 -10.71 0.77 -1.95
N LEU A 135 -10.20 -0.30 -2.55
CA LEU A 135 -10.48 -1.68 -2.12
C LEU A 135 -9.98 -1.91 -0.69
N TRP A 136 -8.80 -1.42 -0.41
CA TRP A 136 -8.15 -1.52 0.88
C TRP A 136 -8.94 -0.75 1.96
N LEU A 137 -9.29 0.51 1.70
CA LEU A 137 -10.07 1.36 2.60
C LEU A 137 -11.45 0.77 2.89
N ARG A 138 -12.15 0.31 1.85
CA ARG A 138 -13.47 -0.31 2.01
C ARG A 138 -13.41 -1.59 2.85
N ALA A 139 -12.40 -2.40 2.66
CA ALA A 139 -12.19 -3.59 3.48
C ALA A 139 -11.92 -3.22 4.95
N ALA A 140 -11.04 -2.24 5.20
CA ALA A 140 -10.72 -1.78 6.54
C ALA A 140 -11.96 -1.24 7.30
N LEU A 141 -12.83 -0.50 6.60
CA LEU A 141 -14.04 0.08 7.17
C LEU A 141 -15.20 -0.90 7.30
N SER A 142 -15.23 -1.98 6.52
CA SER A 142 -16.34 -2.94 6.53
C SER A 142 -16.42 -3.79 7.80
N GLY A 143 -15.32 -3.89 8.54
CA GLY A 143 -15.18 -4.83 9.67
C GLY A 143 -15.21 -6.31 9.28
N LYS A 144 -15.24 -6.61 7.96
CA LYS A 144 -15.22 -7.97 7.43
C LYS A 144 -13.79 -8.35 7.00
N PRO A 145 -13.47 -9.65 6.96
CA PRO A 145 -12.18 -10.10 6.42
C PRO A 145 -11.99 -9.59 4.99
N PHE A 146 -10.75 -9.20 4.66
CA PHE A 146 -10.38 -8.81 3.30
C PHE A 146 -10.58 -9.98 2.35
N SER A 147 -11.18 -9.72 1.18
CA SER A 147 -11.36 -10.73 0.13
C SER A 147 -10.33 -10.55 -0.99
N PRO A 148 -9.25 -11.34 -1.01
CA PRO A 148 -8.26 -11.27 -2.09
C PRO A 148 -8.86 -11.59 -3.46
N VAL A 149 -9.87 -12.45 -3.51
CA VAL A 149 -10.54 -12.85 -4.76
C VAL A 149 -11.20 -11.65 -5.42
N ILE A 150 -12.02 -10.89 -4.67
CA ILE A 150 -12.69 -9.70 -5.21
C ILE A 150 -11.66 -8.65 -5.66
N ALA A 151 -10.65 -8.41 -4.85
CA ALA A 151 -9.60 -7.44 -5.18
C ALA A 151 -8.86 -7.81 -6.46
N ARG A 152 -8.45 -9.08 -6.61
CA ARG A 152 -7.79 -9.58 -7.82
C ARG A 152 -8.70 -9.52 -9.05
N THR A 153 -9.95 -9.87 -8.91
CA THR A 153 -10.91 -9.81 -10.02
C THR A 153 -11.04 -8.40 -10.55
N LEU A 154 -11.33 -7.44 -9.67
CA LEU A 154 -11.55 -6.04 -10.07
C LEU A 154 -10.29 -5.40 -10.66
N THR A 155 -9.14 -5.61 -10.02
CA THR A 155 -7.87 -5.04 -10.51
C THR A 155 -7.40 -5.69 -11.81
N THR A 156 -7.58 -7.00 -11.98
CA THR A 156 -7.26 -7.70 -13.24
C THR A 156 -8.14 -7.20 -14.38
N GLN A 157 -9.44 -7.06 -14.14
CA GLN A 157 -10.36 -6.51 -15.13
C GLN A 157 -9.97 -5.09 -15.54
N PHE A 158 -9.65 -4.23 -14.56
CA PHE A 158 -9.19 -2.87 -14.83
C PHE A 158 -7.89 -2.87 -15.67
N ILE A 159 -6.88 -3.64 -15.27
CA ILE A 159 -5.60 -3.74 -15.99
C ILE A 159 -5.83 -4.14 -17.45
N ARG A 160 -6.63 -5.20 -17.69
CA ARG A 160 -6.94 -5.67 -19.04
C ARG A 160 -7.64 -4.62 -19.88
N GLN A 161 -8.62 -3.92 -19.32
CA GLN A 161 -9.32 -2.84 -20.01
C GLN A 161 -8.36 -1.71 -20.43
N GLN A 162 -7.43 -1.34 -19.56
CA GLN A 162 -6.45 -0.30 -19.88
C GLN A 162 -5.45 -0.76 -20.94
N LEU A 163 -4.96 -2.01 -20.87
CA LEU A 163 -3.99 -2.54 -21.84
C LEU A 163 -4.60 -2.88 -23.21
N ALA A 164 -5.86 -3.32 -23.24
CA ALA A 164 -6.54 -3.63 -24.49
C ALA A 164 -6.69 -2.40 -25.41
N GLY A 165 -6.64 -1.18 -24.85
CA GLY A 165 -6.90 0.06 -25.57
C GLY A 165 -8.34 0.10 -26.13
N GLU A 166 -8.98 1.25 -26.18
CA GLU A 166 -10.13 1.44 -27.05
C GLU A 166 -9.60 1.40 -28.49
N HIS A 167 -9.91 0.33 -29.20
CA HIS A 167 -9.81 0.32 -30.65
C HIS A 167 -10.97 1.15 -31.19
N GLU A 168 -10.82 2.48 -31.16
CA GLU A 168 -11.54 3.42 -31.99
C GLU A 168 -10.56 4.15 -32.91
#